data_d44a22f640555516f19258fa0f310cd2
#
_entry.id   d44a22f640555516f19258fa0f310cd2
#
_cell.length_a   1.000
_cell.length_b   1.000
_cell.length_c   1.000
_cell.angle_alpha   90.00
_cell.angle_beta   90.00
_cell.angle_gamma   90.00
#
_symmetry.space_group_name_H-M   'P 1'
#
loop_
_entity.id
_entity.type
_entity.pdbx_description
1 polymer ?
#
loop_
_entity_poly.entity_id
_entity_poly.type
_entity_poly.pdbx_seq_one_letter_code
_entity_poly.pdbx_strand_id
1 'polypeptide(L)'
;MDQLVKYLSANFGKPFTNETDSEIARMIKSLNREERGDLRYRLFNETRRLDVINNGHQALFWLQNCFDLIDKYMFHIHKVFFSPGTDIIESISDLLGQADKSLDLCIFTITDERLATNILDCLQRGIKVRIITDDEKMYDNGSAIKDLKNAGIPVKIDHSRYHMHHKFGIIDSRIIFTGSFNWTYSASSHNQENMLVTSNFDIVKQYVDQYELLWTEMYKL
;
A
#
# COMPACT_ATOMS: atom_id res chain seq x y z
N MET A 1 -17.82 0.85 19.02
CA MET A 1 -17.45 2.18 18.53
C MET A 1 -17.31 3.19 19.67
N ASP A 2 -18.40 3.59 20.34
CA ASP A 2 -18.35 4.61 21.41
C ASP A 2 -17.40 4.26 22.56
N GLN A 3 -17.31 2.98 22.91
CA GLN A 3 -16.40 2.50 23.93
C GLN A 3 -14.93 2.69 23.52
N LEU A 4 -14.58 2.45 22.24
CA LEU A 4 -13.25 2.67 21.71
C LEU A 4 -12.87 4.15 21.70
N VAL A 5 -13.77 5.03 21.22
CA VAL A 5 -13.54 6.48 21.23
C VAL A 5 -13.35 6.99 22.67
N LYS A 6 -14.20 6.58 23.60
CA LYS A 6 -14.06 6.93 25.04
C LYS A 6 -12.74 6.45 25.63
N TYR A 7 -12.33 5.23 25.29
CA TYR A 7 -11.07 4.66 25.77
C TYR A 7 -9.86 5.44 25.24
N LEU A 8 -9.84 5.74 23.95
CA LEU A 8 -8.78 6.54 23.33
C LEU A 8 -8.73 7.97 23.91
N SER A 9 -9.88 8.60 24.12
CA SER A 9 -9.97 9.95 24.70
C SER A 9 -9.53 9.98 26.19
N ALA A 10 -9.83 8.95 26.95
CA ALA A 10 -9.38 8.83 28.35
C ALA A 10 -7.85 8.68 28.49
N ASN A 11 -7.19 8.25 27.41
CA ASN A 11 -5.74 8.13 27.33
C ASN A 11 -5.07 9.33 26.60
N PHE A 12 -5.79 10.44 26.44
CA PHE A 12 -5.22 11.65 25.85
C PHE A 12 -3.98 12.11 26.64
N GLY A 13 -2.90 12.41 25.90
CA GLY A 13 -1.63 12.86 26.45
C GLY A 13 -0.77 11.75 27.11
N LYS A 14 -1.23 10.50 27.09
CA LYS A 14 -0.45 9.34 27.57
C LYS A 14 0.09 8.54 26.39
N PRO A 15 1.29 7.97 26.49
CA PRO A 15 1.78 7.04 25.49
C PRO A 15 0.93 5.75 25.53
N PHE A 16 0.67 5.17 24.35
CA PHE A 16 0.07 3.85 24.27
C PHE A 16 1.12 2.80 24.72
N THR A 17 0.73 1.96 25.66
CA THR A 17 1.55 0.85 26.19
C THR A 17 1.19 -0.46 25.50
N ASN A 18 2.02 -1.50 25.63
CA ASN A 18 1.73 -2.82 25.06
C ASN A 18 0.40 -3.43 25.57
N GLU A 19 -0.03 -3.12 26.79
CA GLU A 19 -1.32 -3.59 27.34
C GLU A 19 -2.49 -2.83 26.71
N THR A 20 -2.39 -1.51 26.64
CA THR A 20 -3.37 -0.66 25.92
C THR A 20 -3.47 -1.04 24.46
N ASP A 21 -2.36 -1.33 23.81
CA ASP A 21 -2.29 -1.81 22.42
C ASP A 21 -3.12 -3.09 22.20
N SER A 22 -3.04 -4.05 23.10
CA SER A 22 -3.75 -5.34 22.98
C SER A 22 -5.27 -5.19 23.09
N GLU A 23 -5.74 -4.29 23.95
CA GLU A 23 -7.17 -4.01 24.11
C GLU A 23 -7.73 -3.21 22.91
N ILE A 24 -7.02 -2.17 22.50
CA ILE A 24 -7.34 -1.38 21.30
C ILE A 24 -7.36 -2.28 20.05
N ALA A 25 -6.36 -3.15 19.89
CA ALA A 25 -6.29 -4.10 18.79
C ALA A 25 -7.54 -4.97 18.71
N ARG A 26 -8.00 -5.51 19.85
CA ARG A 26 -9.22 -6.33 19.90
C ARG A 26 -10.45 -5.53 19.49
N MET A 27 -10.60 -4.30 20.00
CA MET A 27 -11.70 -3.42 19.66
C MET A 27 -11.70 -3.03 18.17
N ILE A 28 -10.54 -2.67 17.60
CA ILE A 28 -10.42 -2.29 16.19
C ILE A 28 -10.71 -3.48 15.27
N LYS A 29 -10.20 -4.67 15.59
CA LYS A 29 -10.43 -5.90 14.81
C LYS A 29 -11.91 -6.29 14.75
N SER A 30 -12.69 -5.99 15.79
CA SER A 30 -14.13 -6.29 15.83
C SER A 30 -14.98 -5.37 14.96
N LEU A 31 -14.44 -4.23 14.48
CA LEU A 31 -15.18 -3.27 13.69
C LEU A 31 -15.37 -3.75 12.24
N ASN A 32 -16.56 -3.57 11.70
CA ASN A 32 -16.83 -3.74 10.27
C ASN A 32 -16.27 -2.57 9.43
N ARG A 33 -16.40 -2.64 8.10
CA ARG A 33 -15.85 -1.63 7.18
C ARG A 33 -16.42 -0.23 7.40
N GLU A 34 -17.74 -0.12 7.60
CA GLU A 34 -18.43 1.14 7.80
C GLU A 34 -18.06 1.77 9.15
N GLU A 35 -18.06 0.98 10.21
CA GLU A 35 -17.65 1.39 11.56
C GLU A 35 -16.20 1.92 11.59
N ARG A 36 -15.30 1.33 10.79
CA ARG A 36 -13.91 1.79 10.67
C ARG A 36 -13.81 3.17 10.02
N GLY A 37 -14.63 3.43 8.99
CA GLY A 37 -14.71 4.76 8.37
C GLY A 37 -15.22 5.82 9.37
N ASP A 38 -16.27 5.49 10.11
CA ASP A 38 -16.88 6.37 11.11
C ASP A 38 -15.93 6.63 12.31
N LEU A 39 -15.11 5.66 12.71
CA LEU A 39 -14.15 5.81 13.80
C LEU A 39 -13.21 7.00 13.60
N ARG A 40 -12.61 7.15 12.42
CA ARG A 40 -11.70 8.26 12.11
C ARG A 40 -12.40 9.62 12.20
N TYR A 41 -13.61 9.71 11.68
CA TYR A 41 -14.42 10.93 11.77
C TYR A 41 -14.72 11.30 13.22
N ARG A 42 -15.08 10.32 14.06
CA ARG A 42 -15.37 10.52 15.48
C ARG A 42 -14.13 10.97 16.25
N LEU A 43 -12.96 10.37 15.99
CA LEU A 43 -11.69 10.79 16.62
C LEU A 43 -11.31 12.21 16.21
N PHE A 44 -11.54 12.57 14.96
CA PHE A 44 -11.30 13.94 14.50
C PHE A 44 -12.20 14.96 15.21
N ASN A 45 -13.49 14.62 15.42
CA ASN A 45 -14.42 15.48 16.17
C ASN A 45 -14.04 15.55 17.65
N GLU A 46 -13.58 14.45 18.23
CA GLU A 46 -13.11 14.43 19.62
C GLU A 46 -11.85 15.29 19.80
N THR A 47 -10.94 15.29 18.81
CA THR A 47 -9.77 16.18 18.81
C THR A 47 -10.16 17.66 18.91
N ARG A 48 -11.20 18.08 18.17
CA ARG A 48 -11.72 19.47 18.26
C ARG A 48 -12.20 19.80 19.66
N ARG A 49 -12.81 18.88 20.36
CA ARG A 49 -13.26 19.07 21.75
C ARG A 49 -12.07 19.19 22.71
N LEU A 50 -11.04 18.38 22.50
CA LEU A 50 -9.85 18.36 23.34
C LEU A 50 -8.93 19.57 23.08
N ASP A 51 -8.91 20.09 21.86
CA ASP A 51 -8.09 21.23 21.44
C ASP A 51 -8.52 22.55 22.11
N VAL A 52 -9.80 22.71 22.39
CA VAL A 52 -10.34 23.91 23.07
C VAL A 52 -9.80 24.07 24.50
N ILE A 53 -9.31 22.99 25.12
CA ILE A 53 -8.90 22.93 26.52
C ILE A 53 -7.35 22.85 26.66
N ASN A 54 -6.66 22.38 25.62
CA ASN A 54 -5.24 22.06 25.67
C ASN A 54 -4.51 22.43 24.36
N ASN A 55 -3.23 22.60 24.44
CA ASN A 55 -2.31 22.96 23.38
C ASN A 55 -2.56 22.14 22.09
N GLY A 56 -2.95 22.77 20.98
CA GLY A 56 -3.33 22.12 19.71
C GLY A 56 -2.32 21.10 19.16
N HIS A 57 -1.04 21.27 19.47
CA HIS A 57 0.02 20.29 19.14
C HIS A 57 -0.19 18.93 19.81
N GLN A 58 -0.65 18.89 21.06
CA GLN A 58 -0.89 17.64 21.77
C GLN A 58 -2.09 16.90 21.21
N ALA A 59 -3.14 17.62 20.82
CA ALA A 59 -4.34 17.03 20.21
C ALA A 59 -4.04 16.42 18.84
N LEU A 60 -3.24 17.11 18.02
CA LEU A 60 -2.81 16.57 16.72
C LEU A 60 -1.89 15.35 16.86
N PHE A 61 -0.94 15.39 17.77
CA PHE A 61 -0.06 14.26 18.06
C PHE A 61 -0.84 13.03 18.57
N TRP A 62 -1.81 13.24 19.46
CA TRP A 62 -2.71 12.17 19.92
C TRP A 62 -3.54 11.60 18.77
N LEU A 63 -4.11 12.45 17.91
CA LEU A 63 -4.89 12.01 16.75
C LEU A 63 -4.05 11.19 15.79
N GLN A 64 -2.81 11.61 15.53
CA GLN A 64 -1.86 10.85 14.71
C GLN A 64 -1.60 9.47 15.32
N ASN A 65 -1.30 9.38 16.60
CA ASN A 65 -1.09 8.11 17.29
C ASN A 65 -2.33 7.21 17.25
N CYS A 66 -3.53 7.78 17.38
CA CYS A 66 -4.78 7.02 17.21
C CYS A 66 -4.92 6.45 15.79
N PHE A 67 -4.58 7.24 14.77
CA PHE A 67 -4.65 6.80 13.38
C PHE A 67 -3.62 5.71 13.08
N ASP A 68 -2.40 5.85 13.58
CA ASP A 68 -1.34 4.85 13.42
C ASP A 68 -1.75 3.52 14.06
N LEU A 69 -2.38 3.56 15.24
CA LEU A 69 -2.94 2.36 15.89
C LEU A 69 -4.09 1.74 15.09
N ILE A 70 -4.99 2.55 14.58
CA ILE A 70 -6.09 2.07 13.74
C ILE A 70 -5.50 1.38 12.51
N ASP A 71 -4.54 2.00 11.82
CA ASP A 71 -3.92 1.43 10.63
C ASP A 71 -3.13 0.17 10.93
N LYS A 72 -2.41 0.12 12.04
CA LYS A 72 -1.71 -1.07 12.52
C LYS A 72 -2.63 -2.28 12.68
N TYR A 73 -3.87 -2.09 13.16
CA TYR A 73 -4.78 -3.20 13.49
C TYR A 73 -5.97 -3.38 12.54
N MET A 74 -6.19 -2.47 11.60
CA MET A 74 -7.32 -2.52 10.65
C MET A 74 -7.17 -3.55 9.55
N PHE A 75 -5.96 -3.84 9.12
CA PHE A 75 -5.67 -4.73 8.01
C PHE A 75 -4.77 -5.87 8.45
N HIS A 76 -5.29 -7.09 8.38
CA HIS A 76 -4.52 -8.30 8.60
C HIS A 76 -4.58 -9.17 7.34
N ILE A 77 -3.84 -8.77 6.33
CA ILE A 77 -3.60 -9.60 5.17
C ILE A 77 -2.17 -10.13 5.29
N HIS A 78 -2.05 -11.45 5.42
CA HIS A 78 -0.79 -12.17 5.32
C HIS A 78 -1.06 -13.41 4.50
N LYS A 79 -0.74 -13.35 3.21
CA LYS A 79 -0.98 -14.44 2.27
C LYS A 79 0.27 -14.67 1.43
N VAL A 80 0.49 -15.90 1.05
CA VAL A 80 1.56 -16.29 0.12
C VAL A 80 0.92 -17.04 -1.03
N PHE A 81 1.37 -16.75 -2.23
CA PHE A 81 0.93 -17.38 -3.46
C PHE A 81 2.14 -17.92 -4.21
N PHE A 82 1.91 -18.96 -5.01
CA PHE A 82 2.95 -19.60 -5.81
C PHE A 82 2.48 -19.79 -7.25
N SER A 83 3.40 -19.82 -8.20
CA SER A 83 3.16 -20.23 -9.57
C SER A 83 3.95 -21.51 -9.90
N PRO A 84 3.63 -22.23 -11.00
CA PRO A 84 2.67 -21.88 -12.05
C PRO A 84 1.20 -22.04 -11.61
N GLY A 85 0.35 -21.21 -12.20
CA GLY A 85 -1.09 -21.16 -11.94
C GLY A 85 -1.63 -19.73 -12.04
N THR A 86 -2.91 -19.55 -11.73
CA THR A 86 -3.59 -18.25 -11.81
C THR A 86 -3.56 -17.44 -10.52
N ASP A 87 -3.26 -18.07 -9.39
CA ASP A 87 -3.43 -17.50 -8.04
C ASP A 87 -2.71 -16.16 -7.85
N ILE A 88 -1.47 -16.01 -8.37
CA ILE A 88 -0.71 -14.77 -8.27
C ILE A 88 -1.38 -13.66 -9.09
N ILE A 89 -1.74 -13.95 -10.35
CA ILE A 89 -2.39 -12.98 -11.24
C ILE A 89 -3.74 -12.54 -10.68
N GLU A 90 -4.57 -13.49 -10.25
CA GLU A 90 -5.87 -13.20 -9.65
C GLU A 90 -5.73 -12.37 -8.38
N SER A 91 -4.77 -12.73 -7.52
CA SER A 91 -4.50 -11.95 -6.30
C SER A 91 -4.04 -10.51 -6.60
N ILE A 92 -3.14 -10.31 -7.58
CA ILE A 92 -2.73 -8.97 -8.00
C ILE A 92 -3.94 -8.21 -8.56
N SER A 93 -4.73 -8.82 -9.44
CA SER A 93 -5.92 -8.20 -10.04
C SER A 93 -6.92 -7.76 -8.97
N ASP A 94 -7.20 -8.62 -7.99
CA ASP A 94 -8.09 -8.32 -6.86
C ASP A 94 -7.55 -7.17 -6.01
N LEU A 95 -6.24 -7.16 -5.73
CA LEU A 95 -5.60 -6.10 -4.95
C LEU A 95 -5.66 -4.76 -5.69
N LEU A 96 -5.36 -4.73 -6.99
CA LEU A 96 -5.46 -3.51 -7.81
C LEU A 96 -6.93 -3.04 -7.91
N GLY A 97 -7.88 -3.97 -8.00
CA GLY A 97 -9.31 -3.68 -7.96
C GLY A 97 -9.76 -3.02 -6.65
N GLN A 98 -9.10 -3.29 -5.54
CA GLN A 98 -9.39 -2.75 -4.21
C GLN A 98 -8.67 -1.44 -3.89
N ALA A 99 -7.77 -0.95 -4.74
CA ALA A 99 -7.07 0.31 -4.53
C ALA A 99 -8.07 1.49 -4.53
N ASP A 100 -7.96 2.36 -3.52
CA ASP A 100 -8.83 3.51 -3.32
C ASP A 100 -8.14 4.86 -3.62
N LYS A 101 -6.83 4.97 -3.39
CA LYS A 101 -6.11 6.26 -3.43
C LYS A 101 -4.85 6.23 -4.28
N SER A 102 -4.00 5.23 -4.08
CA SER A 102 -2.68 5.18 -4.70
C SER A 102 -2.22 3.77 -5.02
N LEU A 103 -1.43 3.66 -6.08
CA LEU A 103 -0.74 2.46 -6.51
C LEU A 103 0.70 2.83 -6.89
N ASP A 104 1.66 2.38 -6.09
CA ASP A 104 3.07 2.58 -6.33
C ASP A 104 3.71 1.25 -6.72
N LEU A 105 4.19 1.15 -7.95
CA LEU A 105 4.76 -0.06 -8.52
C LEU A 105 6.27 0.09 -8.72
N CYS A 106 7.04 -0.87 -8.22
CA CYS A 106 8.47 -1.01 -8.48
C CYS A 106 8.67 -2.39 -9.09
N ILE A 107 8.60 -2.49 -10.42
CA ILE A 107 8.49 -3.74 -11.18
C ILE A 107 9.52 -3.78 -12.29
N PHE A 108 10.38 -4.80 -12.28
CA PHE A 108 11.44 -4.99 -13.26
C PHE A 108 10.95 -5.01 -14.71
N THR A 109 9.87 -5.75 -15.00
CA THR A 109 9.28 -5.85 -16.35
C THR A 109 7.78 -6.09 -16.28
N ILE A 110 7.01 -5.48 -17.19
CA ILE A 110 5.56 -5.63 -17.34
C ILE A 110 5.26 -5.96 -18.80
N THR A 111 4.97 -7.23 -19.07
CA THR A 111 4.58 -7.72 -20.43
C THR A 111 3.28 -8.52 -20.40
N ASP A 112 2.67 -8.73 -19.23
CA ASP A 112 1.37 -9.38 -19.12
C ASP A 112 0.26 -8.34 -19.32
N GLU A 113 -0.48 -8.47 -20.43
CA GLU A 113 -1.54 -7.53 -20.81
C GLU A 113 -2.67 -7.44 -19.78
N ARG A 114 -2.95 -8.52 -19.04
CA ARG A 114 -3.97 -8.54 -17.99
C ARG A 114 -3.60 -7.56 -16.87
N LEU A 115 -2.35 -7.59 -16.44
CA LEU A 115 -1.84 -6.71 -15.38
C LEU A 115 -1.70 -5.26 -15.87
N ALA A 116 -1.28 -5.06 -17.12
CA ALA A 116 -1.24 -3.73 -17.73
C ALA A 116 -2.66 -3.11 -17.81
N THR A 117 -3.67 -3.89 -18.19
CA THR A 117 -5.07 -3.46 -18.19
C THR A 117 -5.54 -3.08 -16.78
N ASN A 118 -5.25 -3.88 -15.76
CA ASN A 118 -5.62 -3.57 -14.38
C ASN A 118 -4.97 -2.26 -13.86
N ILE A 119 -3.74 -1.95 -14.30
CA ILE A 119 -3.10 -0.66 -13.98
C ILE A 119 -3.86 0.50 -14.64
N LEU A 120 -4.25 0.36 -15.92
CA LEU A 120 -5.04 1.38 -16.62
C LEU A 120 -6.42 1.58 -15.99
N ASP A 121 -7.06 0.50 -15.53
CA ASP A 121 -8.33 0.58 -14.79
C ASP A 121 -8.17 1.37 -13.48
N CYS A 122 -7.05 1.19 -12.76
CA CYS A 122 -6.73 2.02 -11.60
C CYS A 122 -6.67 3.50 -11.96
N LEU A 123 -5.95 3.84 -13.05
CA LEU A 123 -5.85 5.22 -13.53
C LEU A 123 -7.22 5.80 -13.90
N GLN A 124 -8.06 5.04 -14.61
CA GLN A 124 -9.42 5.46 -14.99
C GLN A 124 -10.33 5.70 -13.79
N ARG A 125 -10.16 4.95 -12.70
CA ARG A 125 -10.85 5.18 -11.43
C ARG A 125 -10.32 6.39 -10.65
N GLY A 126 -9.30 7.09 -11.16
CA GLY A 126 -8.71 8.27 -10.51
C GLY A 126 -7.68 7.92 -9.43
N ILE A 127 -7.21 6.68 -9.36
CA ILE A 127 -6.14 6.26 -8.46
C ILE A 127 -4.83 6.89 -8.91
N LYS A 128 -4.05 7.42 -7.98
CA LYS A 128 -2.71 7.95 -8.25
C LYS A 128 -1.74 6.80 -8.49
N VAL A 129 -1.41 6.54 -9.75
CA VAL A 129 -0.47 5.48 -10.13
C VAL A 129 0.92 6.07 -10.39
N ARG A 130 1.97 5.42 -9.85
CA ARG A 130 3.39 5.71 -10.16
C ARG A 130 4.12 4.40 -10.43
N ILE A 131 5.05 4.41 -11.38
CA ILE A 131 5.81 3.23 -11.75
C ILE A 131 7.30 3.53 -11.74
N ILE A 132 8.09 2.64 -11.11
CA ILE A 132 9.55 2.54 -11.27
C ILE A 132 9.82 1.22 -11.99
N THR A 133 10.62 1.27 -13.07
CA THR A 133 10.98 0.08 -13.85
C THR A 133 12.44 0.17 -14.33
N ASP A 134 12.94 -0.91 -14.88
CA ASP A 134 14.28 -1.00 -15.46
C ASP A 134 14.34 -0.33 -16.83
N ASP A 135 15.41 0.39 -17.14
CA ASP A 135 15.57 1.15 -18.37
C ASP A 135 15.73 0.27 -19.62
N GLU A 136 16.35 -0.90 -19.50
CA GLU A 136 16.46 -1.87 -20.59
C GLU A 136 15.12 -2.56 -20.85
N LYS A 137 14.36 -2.89 -19.80
CA LYS A 137 13.11 -3.66 -19.89
C LYS A 137 11.95 -2.91 -20.51
N MET A 138 12.01 -1.59 -20.57
CA MET A 138 11.03 -0.80 -21.30
C MET A 138 11.04 -1.05 -22.83
N TYR A 139 12.12 -1.60 -23.37
CA TYR A 139 12.28 -1.92 -24.79
C TYR A 139 12.03 -3.39 -25.13
N ASP A 140 11.79 -4.25 -24.15
CA ASP A 140 11.46 -5.66 -24.38
C ASP A 140 10.19 -5.77 -25.25
N ASN A 141 10.16 -6.78 -26.11
CA ASN A 141 8.96 -7.07 -26.91
C ASN A 141 7.75 -7.34 -26.01
N GLY A 142 6.66 -6.61 -26.27
CA GLY A 142 5.44 -6.69 -25.46
C GLY A 142 5.49 -5.89 -24.15
N SER A 143 6.53 -5.05 -23.95
CA SER A 143 6.57 -4.17 -22.78
C SER A 143 5.44 -3.15 -22.80
N ALA A 144 4.61 -3.14 -21.75
CA ALA A 144 3.49 -2.21 -21.60
C ALA A 144 3.92 -0.82 -21.09
N ILE A 145 5.19 -0.63 -20.71
CA ILE A 145 5.67 0.58 -20.04
C ILE A 145 5.42 1.86 -20.86
N LYS A 146 5.64 1.80 -22.17
CA LYS A 146 5.41 2.97 -23.05
C LYS A 146 3.93 3.34 -23.13
N ASP A 147 3.05 2.34 -23.20
CA ASP A 147 1.60 2.57 -23.28
C ASP A 147 1.06 3.11 -21.97
N LEU A 148 1.52 2.59 -20.82
CA LEU A 148 1.18 3.10 -19.51
C LEU A 148 1.64 4.56 -19.31
N LYS A 149 2.87 4.90 -19.77
CA LYS A 149 3.35 6.28 -19.77
C LYS A 149 2.51 7.18 -20.66
N ASN A 150 2.20 6.74 -21.89
CA ASN A 150 1.38 7.50 -22.84
C ASN A 150 -0.05 7.73 -22.33
N ALA A 151 -0.58 6.84 -21.50
CA ALA A 151 -1.83 7.00 -20.79
C ALA A 151 -1.76 8.07 -19.67
N GLY A 152 -0.58 8.61 -19.37
CA GLY A 152 -0.38 9.68 -18.38
C GLY A 152 0.14 9.21 -17.03
N ILE A 153 0.55 7.95 -16.89
CA ILE A 153 1.15 7.46 -15.66
C ILE A 153 2.59 7.98 -15.56
N PRO A 154 2.98 8.62 -14.45
CA PRO A 154 4.37 8.95 -14.16
C PRO A 154 5.23 7.69 -14.08
N VAL A 155 6.25 7.59 -14.92
CA VAL A 155 7.21 6.48 -14.95
C VAL A 155 8.60 7.00 -14.68
N LYS A 156 9.35 6.31 -13.83
CA LYS A 156 10.78 6.53 -13.61
C LYS A 156 11.57 5.27 -13.90
N ILE A 157 12.81 5.45 -14.35
CA ILE A 157 13.73 4.38 -14.74
C ILE A 157 15.09 4.60 -14.08
N ASP A 158 15.84 3.55 -13.89
CA ASP A 158 17.27 3.68 -13.58
C ASP A 158 18.08 4.04 -14.84
N HIS A 159 19.28 4.53 -14.63
CA HIS A 159 20.30 4.70 -15.68
C HIS A 159 21.60 4.09 -15.19
N SER A 160 21.53 2.80 -14.87
CA SER A 160 22.60 2.05 -14.28
C SER A 160 22.99 0.89 -15.18
N ARG A 161 24.26 0.47 -15.12
CA ARG A 161 24.70 -0.82 -15.71
C ARG A 161 24.15 -2.03 -14.94
N TYR A 162 23.47 -1.83 -13.83
CA TYR A 162 22.83 -2.83 -13.00
C TYR A 162 21.32 -2.66 -13.10
N HIS A 163 20.59 -3.76 -12.96
CA HIS A 163 19.12 -3.73 -13.10
C HIS A 163 18.41 -3.21 -11.86
N MET A 164 17.41 -2.38 -12.06
CA MET A 164 16.33 -2.18 -11.09
C MET A 164 15.49 -3.46 -11.03
N HIS A 165 15.86 -4.41 -10.20
CA HIS A 165 15.33 -5.79 -10.23
C HIS A 165 14.24 -6.07 -9.18
N HIS A 166 13.63 -5.05 -8.61
CA HIS A 166 12.52 -5.19 -7.68
C HIS A 166 11.22 -5.66 -8.35
N LYS A 167 10.38 -6.33 -7.58
CA LYS A 167 9.05 -6.79 -7.97
C LYS A 167 8.12 -6.63 -6.78
N PHE A 168 7.76 -5.38 -6.49
CA PHE A 168 6.81 -5.07 -5.44
C PHE A 168 5.84 -3.98 -5.84
N GLY A 169 4.67 -3.97 -5.21
CA GLY A 169 3.71 -2.89 -5.31
C GLY A 169 3.17 -2.53 -3.94
N ILE A 170 2.80 -1.27 -3.80
CA ILE A 170 2.23 -0.68 -2.59
C ILE A 170 0.87 -0.11 -2.94
N ILE A 171 -0.16 -0.52 -2.21
CA ILE A 171 -1.54 -0.07 -2.38
C ILE A 171 -1.92 0.78 -1.18
N ASP A 172 -2.32 2.04 -1.44
CA ASP A 172 -2.82 3.00 -0.44
C ASP A 172 -1.88 3.23 0.75
N SER A 173 -0.57 2.95 0.60
CA SER A 173 0.41 2.92 1.69
C SER A 173 0.00 1.99 2.85
N ARG A 174 -0.74 0.91 2.58
CA ARG A 174 -1.36 0.03 3.58
C ARG A 174 -1.15 -1.46 3.32
N ILE A 175 -0.98 -1.84 2.08
CA ILE A 175 -0.75 -3.23 1.65
C ILE A 175 0.45 -3.22 0.73
N ILE A 176 1.35 -4.18 0.92
CA ILE A 176 2.38 -4.49 -0.07
C ILE A 176 2.20 -5.90 -0.59
N PHE A 177 2.60 -6.09 -1.82
CA PHE A 177 2.90 -7.40 -2.37
C PHE A 177 4.31 -7.40 -2.94
N THR A 178 5.03 -8.49 -2.75
CA THR A 178 6.43 -8.64 -3.17
C THR A 178 6.78 -10.10 -3.37
N GLY A 179 7.75 -10.39 -4.20
CA GLY A 179 8.24 -11.75 -4.44
C GLY A 179 9.21 -11.85 -5.60
N SER A 180 9.37 -13.05 -6.14
CA SER A 180 10.19 -13.28 -7.32
C SER A 180 9.44 -13.02 -8.63
N PHE A 181 8.09 -12.94 -8.59
CA PHE A 181 7.20 -12.93 -9.74
C PHE A 181 7.37 -11.70 -10.63
N ASN A 182 7.90 -11.90 -11.84
CA ASN A 182 7.88 -10.90 -12.90
C ASN A 182 6.48 -10.81 -13.51
N TRP A 183 6.08 -9.63 -13.96
CA TRP A 183 4.76 -9.41 -14.54
C TRP A 183 4.74 -9.81 -16.04
N THR A 184 4.99 -11.11 -16.25
CA THR A 184 5.08 -11.72 -17.58
C THR A 184 4.20 -12.96 -17.67
N TYR A 185 3.74 -13.28 -18.87
CA TYR A 185 2.95 -14.50 -19.10
C TYR A 185 3.72 -15.76 -18.70
N SER A 186 5.02 -15.84 -18.98
CA SER A 186 5.83 -17.00 -18.61
C SER A 186 5.96 -17.18 -17.10
N ALA A 187 5.98 -16.09 -16.33
CA ALA A 187 6.04 -16.16 -14.87
C ALA A 187 4.79 -16.81 -14.27
N SER A 188 3.60 -16.54 -14.83
CA SER A 188 2.37 -17.17 -14.37
C SER A 188 2.19 -18.61 -14.87
N SER A 189 2.64 -18.91 -16.10
CA SER A 189 2.29 -20.16 -16.76
C SER A 189 3.32 -21.28 -16.60
N HIS A 190 4.60 -20.95 -16.38
CA HIS A 190 5.69 -21.91 -16.45
C HIS A 190 6.68 -21.84 -15.29
N ASN A 191 6.96 -20.65 -14.76
CA ASN A 191 7.99 -20.48 -13.76
C ASN A 191 7.51 -20.88 -12.36
N GLN A 192 8.45 -21.32 -11.52
CA GLN A 192 8.25 -21.46 -10.08
C GLN A 192 8.53 -20.13 -9.42
N GLU A 193 7.50 -19.36 -9.09
CA GLU A 193 7.61 -18.06 -8.47
C GLU A 193 6.81 -18.00 -7.16
N ASN A 194 7.06 -16.97 -6.37
CA ASN A 194 6.30 -16.71 -5.15
C ASN A 194 5.89 -15.24 -5.07
N MET A 195 4.82 -14.99 -4.31
CA MET A 195 4.39 -13.65 -3.94
C MET A 195 3.85 -13.66 -2.51
N LEU A 196 4.40 -12.79 -1.67
CA LEU A 196 3.88 -12.46 -0.35
C LEU A 196 3.02 -11.21 -0.46
N VAL A 197 1.85 -11.23 0.16
CA VAL A 197 0.99 -10.06 0.38
C VAL A 197 0.90 -9.81 1.88
N THR A 198 1.17 -8.59 2.32
CA THR A 198 1.06 -8.24 3.73
C THR A 198 0.59 -6.81 3.94
N SER A 199 -0.14 -6.61 5.02
CA SER A 199 -0.52 -5.31 5.57
C SER A 199 0.13 -5.04 6.94
N ASN A 200 1.22 -5.73 7.26
CA ASN A 200 1.99 -5.43 8.46
C ASN A 200 2.54 -3.99 8.37
N PHE A 201 2.17 -3.15 9.32
CA PHE A 201 2.49 -1.73 9.31
C PHE A 201 3.99 -1.46 9.19
N ASP A 202 4.83 -2.17 9.97
CA ASP A 202 6.27 -1.94 10.00
C ASP A 202 6.94 -2.37 8.68
N ILE A 203 6.44 -3.43 8.05
CA ILE A 203 6.91 -3.89 6.74
C ILE A 203 6.45 -2.90 5.65
N VAL A 204 5.17 -2.54 5.64
CA VAL A 204 4.62 -1.57 4.66
C VAL A 204 5.39 -0.26 4.73
N LYS A 205 5.65 0.26 5.94
CA LYS A 205 6.42 1.50 6.11
C LYS A 205 7.80 1.43 5.49
N GLN A 206 8.54 0.33 5.68
CA GLN A 206 9.86 0.14 5.08
C GLN A 206 9.80 0.15 3.54
N TYR A 207 8.77 -0.47 2.94
CA TYR A 207 8.59 -0.46 1.48
C TYR A 207 8.19 0.93 0.96
N VAL A 208 7.36 1.67 1.69
CA VAL A 208 7.02 3.07 1.35
C VAL A 208 8.28 3.93 1.40
N ASP A 209 9.06 3.87 2.48
CA ASP A 209 10.30 4.63 2.63
C ASP A 209 11.30 4.30 1.50
N GLN A 210 11.45 3.02 1.15
CA GLN A 210 12.31 2.58 0.05
C GLN A 210 11.80 3.06 -1.32
N TYR A 211 10.48 3.01 -1.55
CA TYR A 211 9.89 3.50 -2.80
C TYR A 211 10.14 5.00 -2.98
N GLU A 212 9.94 5.81 -1.95
CA GLU A 212 10.17 7.26 -2.00
C GLU A 212 11.65 7.60 -2.23
N LEU A 213 12.57 6.85 -1.61
CA LEU A 213 14.00 6.96 -1.88
C LEU A 213 14.29 6.71 -3.36
N LEU A 214 13.86 5.56 -3.89
CA LEU A 214 14.05 5.22 -5.31
C LEU A 214 13.36 6.25 -6.22
N TRP A 215 12.14 6.69 -5.86
CA TRP A 215 11.43 7.70 -6.64
C TRP A 215 12.21 9.01 -6.74
N THR A 216 12.98 9.35 -5.72
CA THR A 216 13.83 10.55 -5.73
C THR A 216 15.09 10.36 -6.57
N GLU A 217 15.70 9.17 -6.52
CA GLU A 217 16.96 8.85 -7.18
C GLU A 217 16.81 8.52 -8.68
N MET A 218 15.68 7.92 -9.08
CA MET A 218 15.41 7.46 -10.44
C MET A 218 15.07 8.61 -11.39
N TYR A 219 15.34 8.40 -12.67
CA TYR A 219 15.16 9.39 -13.74
C TYR A 219 13.75 9.32 -14.31
N LYS A 220 13.23 10.48 -14.68
CA LYS A 220 11.92 10.57 -15.33
C LYS A 220 12.04 10.07 -16.78
N LEU A 221 11.18 9.11 -17.14
CA LEU A 221 11.05 8.59 -18.48
C LEU A 221 10.37 9.59 -19.42
#